data_843e68a55d503cae0fadbedba70cd17e
#
_entry.id   843e68a55d503cae0fadbedba70cd17e
#
_cell.length_a   1.000
_cell.length_b   1.000
_cell.length_c   1.000
_cell.angle_alpha   90.00
_cell.angle_beta   90.00
_cell.angle_gamma   90.00
#
_symmetry.space_group_name_H-M   'P 1'
#
loop_
_entity.id
_entity.type
_entity.pdbx_description
1 polymer ?
#
loop_
_entity_poly.entity_id
_entity_poly.type
_entity_poly.pdbx_seq_one_letter_code
_entity_poly.pdbx_strand_id
1 'polypeptide(L)'
;MIKATFLFQKTKIKENLLTFLLILTTAIVTIYIGYRHDTLKQSLTYLFLMWFFSFIIDLYALLSPTKDTFLVRQPKRESFYFIACFTLGLVFLFFRFSPSIDWQQLNGIVRIALLPLILFMFPIGLAIIMVLLKYKPNDLGFRLNGLILIIPIILISALVNRIVSPQSLTYDVLVAETGGILGALFSGIIAAGLSEEFFKVVGQTRLGAYMKNFGLGWFITVFIWAFMHAPKWYSEDLNMTEAILGSIRIIPIGLMWSYLTHRTKSILPSVIVHGTNFWGLQNF
;
A
#
# COMPACT_ATOMS: atom_id res chain seq x y z
N MET A 1 -22.98 9.14 17.13
CA MET A 1 -22.17 8.43 16.14
C MET A 1 -20.76 9.03 15.99
N ILE A 2 -20.58 10.28 15.56
CA ILE A 2 -19.27 10.95 15.45
C ILE A 2 -18.45 10.85 16.75
N LYS A 3 -19.06 11.19 17.91
CA LYS A 3 -18.43 11.04 19.23
C LYS A 3 -17.97 9.60 19.51
N ALA A 4 -18.75 8.61 19.09
CA ALA A 4 -18.39 7.20 19.27
C ALA A 4 -17.16 6.81 18.41
N THR A 5 -17.07 7.32 17.18
CA THR A 5 -15.90 7.10 16.32
C THR A 5 -14.63 7.70 16.92
N PHE A 6 -14.67 8.93 17.43
CA PHE A 6 -13.54 9.53 18.13
C PHE A 6 -13.12 8.75 19.38
N LEU A 7 -14.07 8.29 20.17
CA LEU A 7 -13.78 7.47 21.36
C LEU A 7 -13.14 6.14 20.97
N PHE A 8 -13.63 5.50 19.89
CA PHE A 8 -13.02 4.29 19.34
C PHE A 8 -11.57 4.52 18.93
N GLN A 9 -11.28 5.56 18.14
CA GLN A 9 -9.92 5.87 17.73
C GLN A 9 -9.00 6.15 18.92
N LYS A 10 -9.46 6.95 19.89
CA LYS A 10 -8.72 7.21 21.14
C LYS A 10 -8.38 5.92 21.89
N THR A 11 -9.30 4.98 21.98
CA THR A 11 -9.06 3.68 22.60
C THR A 11 -8.01 2.88 21.82
N LYS A 12 -8.11 2.83 20.50
CA LYS A 12 -7.15 2.11 19.64
C LYS A 12 -5.73 2.68 19.73
N ILE A 13 -5.57 3.99 19.84
CA ILE A 13 -4.28 4.64 20.08
C ILE A 13 -3.68 4.16 21.41
N LYS A 14 -4.46 4.14 22.50
CA LYS A 14 -3.99 3.68 23.80
C LYS A 14 -3.57 2.21 23.79
N GLU A 15 -4.35 1.36 23.11
CA GLU A 15 -4.07 -0.08 23.01
C GLU A 15 -2.82 -0.38 22.14
N ASN A 16 -2.43 0.53 21.24
CA ASN A 16 -1.36 0.34 20.26
C ASN A 16 -0.39 1.54 20.24
N LEU A 17 0.03 1.99 21.42
CA LEU A 17 0.84 3.20 21.56
C LEU A 17 2.12 3.19 20.68
N LEU A 18 2.84 2.07 20.64
CA LEU A 18 4.05 1.96 19.81
C LEU A 18 3.73 2.16 18.33
N THR A 19 2.69 1.52 17.81
CA THR A 19 2.23 1.71 16.41
C THR A 19 1.87 3.17 16.15
N PHE A 20 1.16 3.80 17.10
CA PHE A 20 0.80 5.22 16.98
C PHE A 20 2.04 6.12 16.92
N LEU A 21 3.06 5.87 17.77
CA LEU A 21 4.32 6.63 17.74
C LEU A 21 5.05 6.46 16.42
N LEU A 22 5.07 5.27 15.84
CA LEU A 22 5.66 5.02 14.52
C LEU A 22 4.91 5.77 13.41
N ILE A 23 3.58 5.80 13.43
CA ILE A 23 2.76 6.57 12.50
C ILE A 23 3.02 8.08 12.67
N LEU A 24 3.10 8.56 13.90
CA LEU A 24 3.39 9.96 14.19
C LEU A 24 4.78 10.37 13.68
N THR A 25 5.79 9.52 13.90
CA THR A 25 7.13 9.74 13.34
C THR A 25 7.09 9.85 11.81
N THR A 26 6.36 8.94 11.15
CA THR A 26 6.19 8.98 9.70
C THR A 26 5.50 10.29 9.25
N ALA A 27 4.47 10.75 9.98
CA ALA A 27 3.80 12.02 9.68
C ALA A 27 4.73 13.22 9.83
N ILE A 28 5.56 13.25 10.90
CA ILE A 28 6.55 14.31 11.12
C ILE A 28 7.56 14.35 9.97
N VAL A 29 8.08 13.20 9.54
CA VAL A 29 9.01 13.13 8.40
C VAL A 29 8.33 13.58 7.11
N THR A 30 7.06 13.20 6.89
CA THR A 30 6.29 13.66 5.73
C THR A 30 6.11 15.20 5.71
N ILE A 31 5.87 15.82 6.87
CA ILE A 31 5.82 17.29 7.01
C ILE A 31 7.19 17.90 6.72
N TYR A 32 8.27 17.31 7.25
CA TYR A 32 9.63 17.77 6.98
C TYR A 32 9.97 17.70 5.49
N ILE A 33 9.58 16.65 4.78
CA ILE A 33 9.74 16.55 3.32
C ILE A 33 9.01 17.71 2.63
N GLY A 34 7.74 17.94 2.99
CA GLY A 34 6.97 19.04 2.43
C GLY A 34 7.57 20.42 2.70
N TYR A 35 8.15 20.63 3.89
CA TYR A 35 8.87 21.86 4.22
C TYR A 35 10.14 22.02 3.36
N ARG A 36 10.92 20.96 3.21
CA ARG A 36 12.17 20.95 2.43
C ARG A 36 11.97 21.24 0.94
N HIS A 37 10.83 20.83 0.38
CA HIS A 37 10.50 20.96 -1.04
C HIS A 37 9.47 22.07 -1.34
N ASP A 38 9.22 23.00 -0.41
CA ASP A 38 8.24 24.09 -0.54
C ASP A 38 6.81 23.61 -0.83
N THR A 39 6.49 22.39 -0.39
CA THR A 39 5.17 21.74 -0.57
C THR A 39 4.46 21.47 0.76
N LEU A 40 4.70 22.29 1.78
CA LEU A 40 4.16 22.08 3.12
C LEU A 40 2.62 22.01 3.14
N LYS A 41 1.95 22.86 2.36
CA LYS A 41 0.49 22.85 2.26
C LYS A 41 -0.02 21.50 1.74
N GLN A 42 0.63 20.96 0.72
CA GLN A 42 0.29 19.67 0.11
C GLN A 42 0.49 18.53 1.13
N SER A 43 1.63 18.49 1.82
CA SER A 43 1.92 17.47 2.82
C SER A 43 0.95 17.47 4.00
N LEU A 44 0.58 18.66 4.51
CA LEU A 44 -0.43 18.78 5.56
C LEU A 44 -1.82 18.35 5.09
N THR A 45 -2.21 18.76 3.87
CA THR A 45 -3.49 18.34 3.28
C THR A 45 -3.54 16.83 3.06
N TYR A 46 -2.45 16.24 2.56
CA TYR A 46 -2.31 14.81 2.38
C TYR A 46 -2.50 14.04 3.71
N LEU A 47 -1.78 14.42 4.76
CA LEU A 47 -1.91 13.77 6.08
C LEU A 47 -3.30 13.94 6.68
N PHE A 48 -3.90 15.13 6.53
CA PHE A 48 -5.28 15.35 6.95
C PHE A 48 -6.26 14.43 6.23
N LEU A 49 -6.11 14.25 4.90
CA LEU A 49 -6.95 13.34 4.15
C LEU A 49 -6.77 11.88 4.58
N MET A 50 -5.55 11.43 4.88
CA MET A 50 -5.31 10.07 5.36
C MET A 50 -6.01 9.81 6.70
N TRP A 51 -5.96 10.79 7.62
CA TRP A 51 -6.72 10.73 8.87
C TRP A 51 -8.23 10.78 8.61
N PHE A 52 -8.70 11.67 7.77
CA PHE A 52 -10.13 11.86 7.47
C PHE A 52 -10.74 10.61 6.81
N PHE A 53 -10.04 9.98 5.87
CA PHE A 53 -10.49 8.72 5.29
C PHE A 53 -10.50 7.59 6.33
N SER A 54 -9.50 7.52 7.19
CA SER A 54 -9.51 6.56 8.31
C SER A 54 -10.71 6.77 9.23
N PHE A 55 -11.10 8.01 9.46
CA PHE A 55 -12.31 8.34 10.23
C PHE A 55 -13.59 7.89 9.52
N ILE A 56 -13.74 8.12 8.22
CA ILE A 56 -14.88 7.64 7.41
C ILE A 56 -14.95 6.11 7.42
N ILE A 57 -13.81 5.44 7.29
CA ILE A 57 -13.71 3.97 7.33
C ILE A 57 -14.19 3.44 8.71
N ASP A 58 -13.79 4.07 9.80
CA ASP A 58 -14.24 3.69 11.15
C ASP A 58 -15.73 3.94 11.33
N LEU A 59 -16.23 5.07 10.84
CA LEU A 59 -17.65 5.39 10.88
C LEU A 59 -18.47 4.33 10.15
N TYR A 60 -18.04 3.94 8.93
CA TYR A 60 -18.68 2.85 8.17
C TYR A 60 -18.64 1.54 8.96
N ALA A 61 -17.49 1.14 9.49
CA ALA A 61 -17.34 -0.11 10.21
C ALA A 61 -18.14 -0.19 11.51
N LEU A 62 -18.45 0.95 12.13
CA LEU A 62 -19.36 1.02 13.28
C LEU A 62 -20.83 0.92 12.87
N LEU A 63 -21.18 1.40 11.67
CA LEU A 63 -22.53 1.32 11.12
C LEU A 63 -22.85 -0.03 10.49
N SER A 64 -21.86 -0.66 9.89
CA SER A 64 -21.96 -1.93 9.17
C SER A 64 -20.93 -2.93 9.70
N PRO A 65 -21.06 -3.38 10.96
CA PRO A 65 -20.10 -4.31 11.54
C PRO A 65 -20.13 -5.64 10.80
N THR A 66 -18.98 -6.15 10.43
CA THR A 66 -18.82 -7.49 9.84
C THR A 66 -18.28 -8.48 10.89
N LYS A 67 -18.78 -9.71 10.83
CA LYS A 67 -18.26 -10.85 11.61
C LYS A 67 -17.10 -11.55 10.89
N ASP A 68 -16.83 -11.16 9.66
CA ASP A 68 -15.76 -11.74 8.84
C ASP A 68 -14.39 -11.54 9.50
N THR A 69 -13.51 -12.51 9.30
CA THR A 69 -12.13 -12.48 9.77
C THR A 69 -11.20 -12.95 8.66
N PHE A 70 -9.95 -12.51 8.71
CA PHE A 70 -8.90 -13.12 7.90
C PHE A 70 -8.45 -14.41 8.58
N LEU A 71 -8.43 -15.51 7.81
CA LEU A 71 -7.93 -16.77 8.33
C LEU A 71 -6.41 -16.76 8.34
N VAL A 72 -5.80 -17.16 9.45
CA VAL A 72 -4.35 -17.40 9.59
C VAL A 72 -4.20 -18.72 10.33
N ARG A 73 -3.60 -19.73 9.68
CA ARG A 73 -3.50 -21.10 10.23
C ARG A 73 -2.18 -21.34 10.94
N GLN A 74 -1.07 -20.90 10.35
CA GLN A 74 0.28 -21.13 10.82
C GLN A 74 1.07 -19.80 10.82
N PRO A 75 0.82 -18.88 11.79
CA PRO A 75 1.35 -17.52 11.75
C PRO A 75 2.86 -17.44 11.52
N LYS A 76 3.64 -18.23 12.25
CA LYS A 76 5.11 -18.25 12.14
C LYS A 76 5.58 -18.68 10.74
N ARG A 77 5.05 -19.79 10.22
CA ARG A 77 5.43 -20.35 8.92
C ARG A 77 5.00 -19.44 7.77
N GLU A 78 3.79 -18.89 7.84
CA GLU A 78 3.25 -18.00 6.83
C GLU A 78 3.95 -16.64 6.82
N SER A 79 4.35 -16.12 7.99
CA SER A 79 5.20 -14.92 8.09
C SER A 79 6.58 -15.15 7.48
N PHE A 80 7.17 -16.35 7.68
CA PHE A 80 8.44 -16.68 7.05
C PHE A 80 8.30 -16.71 5.51
N TYR A 81 7.26 -17.30 4.96
CA TYR A 81 7.02 -17.29 3.51
C TYR A 81 6.83 -15.86 2.98
N PHE A 82 6.09 -15.02 3.72
CA PHE A 82 5.93 -13.62 3.35
C PHE A 82 7.28 -12.89 3.28
N ILE A 83 8.12 -13.04 4.31
CA ILE A 83 9.45 -12.40 4.35
C ILE A 83 10.36 -12.97 3.24
N ALA A 84 10.33 -14.26 2.97
CA ALA A 84 11.10 -14.87 1.90
C ALA A 84 10.70 -14.31 0.52
N CYS A 85 9.39 -14.24 0.23
CA CYS A 85 8.87 -13.62 -0.99
C CYS A 85 9.29 -12.15 -1.10
N PHE A 86 9.19 -11.40 0.00
CA PHE A 86 9.65 -10.00 0.04
C PHE A 86 11.13 -9.90 -0.30
N THR A 87 11.98 -10.70 0.33
CA THR A 87 13.43 -10.65 0.12
C THR A 87 13.78 -10.95 -1.34
N LEU A 88 13.17 -11.99 -1.93
CA LEU A 88 13.36 -12.33 -3.34
C LEU A 88 12.89 -11.20 -4.27
N GLY A 89 11.73 -10.61 -3.97
CA GLY A 89 11.20 -9.46 -4.71
C GLY A 89 12.12 -8.25 -4.62
N LEU A 90 12.64 -7.95 -3.43
CA LEU A 90 13.58 -6.85 -3.22
C LEU A 90 14.90 -7.05 -3.99
N VAL A 91 15.47 -8.26 -3.95
CA VAL A 91 16.65 -8.62 -4.74
C VAL A 91 16.39 -8.36 -6.23
N PHE A 92 15.24 -8.82 -6.75
CA PHE A 92 14.87 -8.56 -8.13
C PHE A 92 14.76 -7.06 -8.44
N LEU A 93 14.13 -6.27 -7.56
CA LEU A 93 13.98 -4.83 -7.74
C LEU A 93 15.34 -4.12 -7.79
N PHE A 94 16.28 -4.49 -6.93
CA PHE A 94 17.63 -3.96 -7.00
C PHE A 94 18.32 -4.29 -8.33
N PHE A 95 18.19 -5.52 -8.83
CA PHE A 95 18.69 -5.89 -10.15
C PHE A 95 17.98 -5.11 -11.26
N ARG A 96 16.64 -5.01 -11.21
CA ARG A 96 15.82 -4.38 -12.25
C ARG A 96 16.12 -2.88 -12.40
N PHE A 97 16.36 -2.19 -11.32
CA PHE A 97 16.61 -0.75 -11.28
C PHE A 97 18.10 -0.40 -11.14
N SER A 98 19.00 -1.38 -11.21
CA SER A 98 20.43 -1.10 -11.18
C SER A 98 20.87 -0.36 -12.44
N PRO A 99 21.48 0.84 -12.33
CA PRO A 99 22.00 1.56 -13.49
C PRO A 99 23.08 0.79 -14.25
N SER A 100 23.72 -0.17 -13.59
CA SER A 100 24.82 -0.97 -14.15
C SER A 100 24.35 -2.14 -15.01
N ILE A 101 23.04 -2.41 -15.07
CA ILE A 101 22.50 -3.58 -15.77
C ILE A 101 21.63 -3.13 -16.95
N ASP A 102 22.15 -3.34 -18.15
CA ASP A 102 21.35 -3.21 -19.37
C ASP A 102 20.53 -4.48 -19.61
N TRP A 103 19.24 -4.42 -19.27
CA TRP A 103 18.30 -5.53 -19.40
C TRP A 103 18.12 -6.00 -20.85
N GLN A 104 18.36 -5.12 -21.83
CA GLN A 104 18.20 -5.46 -23.24
C GLN A 104 19.36 -6.34 -23.73
N GLN A 105 20.54 -6.17 -23.15
CA GLN A 105 21.73 -6.93 -23.48
C GLN A 105 21.89 -8.24 -22.70
N LEU A 106 21.05 -8.50 -21.69
CA LEU A 106 21.13 -9.75 -20.93
C LEU A 106 20.84 -10.96 -21.81
N ASN A 107 21.72 -11.96 -21.72
CA ASN A 107 21.52 -13.27 -22.36
C ASN A 107 20.16 -13.88 -21.94
N GLY A 108 19.47 -14.55 -22.87
CA GLY A 108 18.19 -15.19 -22.65
C GLY A 108 18.19 -16.19 -21.49
N ILE A 109 19.30 -16.93 -21.29
CA ILE A 109 19.45 -17.87 -20.15
C ILE A 109 19.41 -17.11 -18.82
N VAL A 110 20.09 -15.95 -18.73
CA VAL A 110 20.09 -15.11 -17.51
C VAL A 110 18.69 -14.57 -17.25
N ARG A 111 17.98 -14.14 -18.28
CA ARG A 111 16.57 -13.69 -18.14
C ARG A 111 15.67 -14.79 -17.60
N ILE A 112 15.81 -16.01 -18.10
CA ILE A 112 15.05 -17.18 -17.62
C ILE A 112 15.42 -17.50 -16.17
N ALA A 113 16.71 -17.46 -15.80
CA ALA A 113 17.14 -17.68 -14.41
C ALA A 113 16.58 -16.64 -13.42
N LEU A 114 16.27 -15.43 -13.88
CA LEU A 114 15.65 -14.37 -13.06
C LEU A 114 14.12 -14.50 -12.97
N LEU A 115 13.49 -15.39 -13.76
CA LEU A 115 12.04 -15.56 -13.76
C LEU A 115 11.44 -15.83 -12.36
N PRO A 116 12.02 -16.67 -11.49
CA PRO A 116 11.52 -16.86 -10.13
C PRO A 116 11.48 -15.53 -9.34
N LEU A 117 12.50 -14.69 -9.46
CA LEU A 117 12.56 -13.39 -8.79
C LEU A 117 11.47 -12.45 -9.31
N ILE A 118 11.20 -12.48 -10.62
CA ILE A 118 10.11 -11.71 -11.24
C ILE A 118 8.76 -12.17 -10.69
N LEU A 119 8.53 -13.48 -10.56
CA LEU A 119 7.28 -14.02 -10.01
C LEU A 119 7.07 -13.63 -8.55
N PHE A 120 8.14 -13.45 -7.79
CA PHE A 120 8.05 -13.02 -6.39
C PHE A 120 8.00 -11.50 -6.22
N MET A 121 8.46 -10.73 -7.19
CA MET A 121 8.28 -9.28 -7.21
C MET A 121 6.81 -8.88 -7.30
N PHE A 122 6.06 -9.49 -8.20
CA PHE A 122 4.61 -9.48 -8.17
C PHE A 122 4.19 -10.60 -7.20
N PRO A 123 3.23 -10.41 -6.30
CA PRO A 123 2.89 -11.38 -5.26
C PRO A 123 2.26 -12.70 -5.78
N ILE A 124 2.61 -13.07 -7.00
CA ILE A 124 2.20 -14.32 -7.65
C ILE A 124 2.75 -15.52 -6.86
N GLY A 125 4.04 -15.49 -6.51
CA GLY A 125 4.65 -16.55 -5.70
C GLY A 125 3.95 -16.70 -4.35
N LEU A 126 3.63 -15.59 -3.70
CA LEU A 126 2.88 -15.58 -2.46
C LEU A 126 1.44 -16.14 -2.64
N ALA A 127 0.78 -15.79 -3.75
CA ALA A 127 -0.54 -16.33 -4.08
C ALA A 127 -0.49 -17.85 -4.31
N ILE A 128 0.51 -18.36 -5.03
CA ILE A 128 0.75 -19.80 -5.22
C ILE A 128 0.93 -20.49 -3.86
N ILE A 129 1.75 -19.93 -2.95
CA ILE A 129 1.94 -20.46 -1.61
C ILE A 129 0.62 -20.53 -0.85
N MET A 130 -0.22 -19.49 -0.90
CA MET A 130 -1.52 -19.46 -0.24
C MET A 130 -2.46 -20.54 -0.81
N VAL A 131 -2.47 -20.74 -2.14
CA VAL A 131 -3.25 -21.81 -2.78
C VAL A 131 -2.74 -23.19 -2.33
N LEU A 132 -1.44 -23.42 -2.31
CA LEU A 132 -0.85 -24.68 -1.82
C LEU A 132 -1.17 -24.95 -0.34
N LEU A 133 -1.29 -23.89 0.46
CA LEU A 133 -1.77 -23.97 1.85
C LEU A 133 -3.30 -24.10 1.95
N LYS A 134 -4.01 -24.26 0.82
CA LYS A 134 -5.46 -24.46 0.71
C LYS A 134 -6.29 -23.30 1.27
N TYR A 135 -5.80 -22.06 1.13
CA TYR A 135 -6.60 -20.87 1.38
C TYR A 135 -7.60 -20.65 0.26
N LYS A 136 -8.85 -20.29 0.64
CA LYS A 136 -9.87 -19.85 -0.31
C LYS A 136 -9.78 -18.34 -0.50
N PRO A 137 -10.25 -17.76 -1.61
CA PRO A 137 -10.25 -16.31 -1.82
C PRO A 137 -10.89 -15.54 -0.65
N ASN A 138 -12.00 -16.00 -0.10
CA ASN A 138 -12.66 -15.37 1.05
C ASN A 138 -11.79 -15.34 2.31
N ASP A 139 -10.93 -16.36 2.53
CA ASP A 139 -10.00 -16.39 3.67
C ASP A 139 -8.95 -15.29 3.57
N LEU A 140 -8.66 -14.84 2.34
CA LEU A 140 -7.68 -13.82 1.99
C LEU A 140 -8.32 -12.43 1.79
N GLY A 141 -9.64 -12.31 2.01
CA GLY A 141 -10.35 -11.04 1.96
C GLY A 141 -10.94 -10.67 0.59
N PHE A 142 -11.04 -11.59 -0.36
CA PHE A 142 -11.79 -11.34 -1.60
C PHE A 142 -13.30 -11.38 -1.34
N ARG A 143 -13.84 -10.26 -0.83
CA ARG A 143 -15.22 -10.07 -0.41
C ARG A 143 -15.74 -8.72 -0.90
N LEU A 144 -17.06 -8.54 -0.97
CA LEU A 144 -17.68 -7.31 -1.46
C LEU A 144 -17.92 -6.25 -0.36
N ASN A 145 -17.51 -6.52 0.86
CA ASN A 145 -17.71 -5.61 1.99
C ASN A 145 -16.99 -4.26 1.76
N GLY A 146 -17.64 -3.17 2.07
CA GLY A 146 -17.04 -1.84 2.06
C GLY A 146 -16.87 -1.19 0.69
N LEU A 147 -17.40 -1.77 -0.40
CA LEU A 147 -17.30 -1.19 -1.75
C LEU A 147 -17.89 0.22 -1.83
N ILE A 148 -18.89 0.54 -1.04
CA ILE A 148 -19.48 1.88 -0.99
C ILE A 148 -18.47 2.97 -0.58
N LEU A 149 -17.40 2.64 0.14
CA LEU A 149 -16.36 3.57 0.55
C LEU A 149 -15.48 4.04 -0.61
N ILE A 150 -15.46 3.31 -1.72
CA ILE A 150 -14.69 3.66 -2.91
C ILE A 150 -15.09 5.04 -3.42
N ILE A 151 -16.39 5.28 -3.55
CA ILE A 151 -16.94 6.50 -4.14
C ILE A 151 -16.48 7.76 -3.39
N PRO A 152 -16.75 7.92 -2.07
CA PRO A 152 -16.33 9.12 -1.36
C PRO A 152 -14.80 9.28 -1.28
N ILE A 153 -14.04 8.20 -1.14
CA ILE A 153 -12.58 8.28 -1.09
C ILE A 153 -12.03 8.79 -2.42
N ILE A 154 -12.45 8.23 -3.55
CA ILE A 154 -12.00 8.64 -4.88
C ILE A 154 -12.41 10.07 -5.18
N LEU A 155 -13.69 10.42 -5.00
CA LEU A 155 -14.19 11.75 -5.33
C LEU A 155 -13.52 12.86 -4.49
N ILE A 156 -13.38 12.64 -3.18
CA ILE A 156 -12.74 13.63 -2.30
C ILE A 156 -11.25 13.74 -2.65
N SER A 157 -10.56 12.61 -2.91
CA SER A 157 -9.16 12.61 -3.31
C SER A 157 -8.96 13.40 -4.61
N ALA A 158 -9.75 13.12 -5.64
CA ALA A 158 -9.67 13.82 -6.92
C ALA A 158 -9.94 15.32 -6.79
N LEU A 159 -11.01 15.70 -6.06
CA LEU A 159 -11.38 17.09 -5.84
C LEU A 159 -10.28 17.84 -5.10
N VAL A 160 -9.79 17.32 -3.99
CA VAL A 160 -8.76 17.98 -3.18
C VAL A 160 -7.46 18.08 -3.94
N ASN A 161 -7.04 17.04 -4.67
CA ASN A 161 -5.81 17.09 -5.45
C ASN A 161 -5.88 18.17 -6.52
N ARG A 162 -7.02 18.31 -7.21
CA ARG A 162 -7.22 19.38 -8.21
C ARG A 162 -7.09 20.79 -7.63
N ILE A 163 -7.45 20.97 -6.35
CA ILE A 163 -7.37 22.27 -5.67
C ILE A 163 -5.95 22.55 -5.14
N VAL A 164 -5.27 21.52 -4.63
CA VAL A 164 -4.01 21.68 -3.88
C VAL A 164 -2.79 21.47 -4.77
N SER A 165 -2.90 20.60 -5.77
CA SER A 165 -1.80 20.23 -6.70
C SER A 165 -2.31 20.18 -8.14
N PRO A 166 -2.70 21.32 -8.74
CA PRO A 166 -3.30 21.33 -10.08
C PRO A 166 -2.34 20.88 -11.19
N GLN A 167 -1.04 20.83 -10.91
CA GLN A 167 0.00 20.40 -11.85
C GLN A 167 0.35 18.91 -11.73
N SER A 168 -0.28 18.17 -10.79
CA SER A 168 -0.08 16.73 -10.70
C SER A 168 -0.49 16.06 -12.01
N LEU A 169 0.18 14.94 -12.36
CA LEU A 169 -0.11 14.14 -13.55
C LEU A 169 -1.61 14.08 -13.80
N THR A 170 -2.04 14.63 -14.92
CA THR A 170 -3.44 14.55 -15.31
C THR A 170 -3.75 13.12 -15.73
N TYR A 171 -4.98 12.70 -15.51
CA TYR A 171 -5.45 11.40 -15.95
C TYR A 171 -5.16 11.14 -17.43
N ASP A 172 -5.24 12.19 -18.25
CA ASP A 172 -4.99 12.12 -19.70
C ASP A 172 -3.56 11.67 -20.03
N VAL A 173 -2.55 12.16 -19.28
CA VAL A 173 -1.14 11.76 -19.47
C VAL A 173 -0.98 10.28 -19.16
N LEU A 174 -1.52 9.81 -18.02
CA LEU A 174 -1.44 8.40 -17.65
C LEU A 174 -2.16 7.50 -18.67
N VAL A 175 -3.33 7.90 -19.15
CA VAL A 175 -4.08 7.17 -20.18
C VAL A 175 -3.28 7.08 -21.48
N ALA A 176 -2.61 8.17 -21.88
CA ALA A 176 -1.76 8.18 -23.08
C ALA A 176 -0.54 7.25 -22.92
N GLU A 177 0.14 7.32 -21.75
CA GLU A 177 1.34 6.48 -21.47
C GLU A 177 1.03 4.99 -21.36
N THR A 178 -0.18 4.62 -20.94
CA THR A 178 -0.59 3.22 -20.77
C THR A 178 -1.30 2.62 -21.98
N GLY A 179 -1.41 3.36 -23.08
CA GLY A 179 -2.07 2.89 -24.29
C GLY A 179 -3.59 2.96 -24.26
N GLY A 180 -4.15 3.90 -23.47
CA GLY A 180 -5.59 4.16 -23.38
C GLY A 180 -6.21 3.79 -22.03
N ILE A 181 -7.50 4.07 -21.89
CA ILE A 181 -8.25 3.87 -20.63
C ILE A 181 -8.16 2.42 -20.12
N LEU A 182 -8.26 1.43 -20.99
CA LEU A 182 -8.17 0.02 -20.59
C LEU A 182 -6.77 -0.33 -20.08
N GLY A 183 -5.71 0.21 -20.69
CA GLY A 183 -4.35 0.07 -20.24
C GLY A 183 -4.14 0.70 -18.86
N ALA A 184 -4.66 1.91 -18.64
CA ALA A 184 -4.61 2.60 -17.36
C ALA A 184 -5.33 1.83 -16.25
N LEU A 185 -6.54 1.34 -16.51
CA LEU A 185 -7.31 0.52 -15.56
C LEU A 185 -6.62 -0.81 -15.26
N PHE A 186 -6.08 -1.49 -16.27
CA PHE A 186 -5.33 -2.73 -16.08
C PHE A 186 -4.07 -2.49 -15.23
N SER A 187 -3.25 -1.51 -15.60
CA SER A 187 -2.03 -1.17 -14.87
C SER A 187 -2.33 -0.73 -13.44
N GLY A 188 -3.34 0.11 -13.25
CA GLY A 188 -3.70 0.61 -11.92
C GLY A 188 -4.34 -0.48 -11.05
N ILE A 189 -5.43 -1.10 -11.51
CA ILE A 189 -6.22 -2.01 -10.66
C ILE A 189 -5.56 -3.38 -10.53
N ILE A 190 -5.04 -3.95 -11.62
CA ILE A 190 -4.51 -5.32 -11.61
C ILE A 190 -3.03 -5.33 -11.26
N ALA A 191 -2.20 -4.57 -11.99
CA ALA A 191 -0.76 -4.64 -11.78
C ALA A 191 -0.32 -3.96 -10.47
N ALA A 192 -0.86 -2.80 -10.12
CA ALA A 192 -0.54 -2.11 -8.86
C ALA A 192 -1.52 -2.50 -7.74
N GLY A 193 -2.80 -2.12 -7.86
CA GLY A 193 -3.78 -2.27 -6.79
C GLY A 193 -3.91 -3.69 -6.27
N LEU A 194 -4.24 -4.66 -7.14
CA LEU A 194 -4.45 -6.05 -6.71
C LEU A 194 -3.16 -6.68 -6.18
N SER A 195 -2.05 -6.52 -6.90
CA SER A 195 -0.79 -7.16 -6.52
C SER A 195 -0.27 -6.63 -5.17
N GLU A 196 -0.27 -5.33 -4.98
CA GLU A 196 0.28 -4.71 -3.78
C GLU A 196 -0.66 -4.80 -2.57
N GLU A 197 -1.99 -4.69 -2.78
CA GLU A 197 -2.94 -4.89 -1.69
C GLU A 197 -3.00 -6.34 -1.23
N PHE A 198 -2.85 -7.31 -2.16
CA PHE A 198 -2.72 -8.71 -1.81
C PHE A 198 -1.46 -8.96 -0.98
N PHE A 199 -0.31 -8.42 -1.38
CA PHE A 199 0.92 -8.47 -0.61
C PHE A 199 0.71 -7.89 0.81
N LYS A 200 0.10 -6.71 0.91
CA LYS A 200 -0.14 -6.04 2.19
C LYS A 200 -1.11 -6.81 3.08
N VAL A 201 -2.21 -7.37 2.56
CA VAL A 201 -3.15 -8.13 3.39
C VAL A 201 -2.53 -9.41 3.93
N VAL A 202 -1.72 -10.10 3.13
CA VAL A 202 -1.00 -11.29 3.61
C VAL A 202 0.01 -10.88 4.69
N GLY A 203 0.85 -9.90 4.44
CA GLY A 203 1.85 -9.44 5.42
C GLY A 203 1.24 -9.00 6.74
N GLN A 204 0.31 -8.03 6.71
CA GLN A 204 -0.28 -7.46 7.94
C GLN A 204 -1.01 -8.50 8.80
N THR A 205 -1.70 -9.46 8.18
CA THR A 205 -2.46 -10.47 8.94
C THR A 205 -1.55 -11.53 9.53
N ARG A 206 -0.55 -12.01 8.79
CA ARG A 206 0.39 -13.06 9.24
C ARG A 206 1.39 -12.53 10.26
N LEU A 207 2.04 -11.39 9.97
CA LEU A 207 2.95 -10.75 10.93
C LEU A 207 2.19 -10.30 12.20
N GLY A 208 0.99 -9.72 12.04
CA GLY A 208 0.16 -9.33 13.17
C GLY A 208 -0.23 -10.51 14.07
N ALA A 209 -0.61 -11.65 13.47
CA ALA A 209 -0.91 -12.86 14.21
C ALA A 209 0.35 -13.48 14.86
N TYR A 210 1.49 -13.49 14.17
CA TYR A 210 2.75 -13.99 14.71
C TYR A 210 3.24 -13.16 15.91
N MET A 211 3.21 -11.83 15.79
CA MET A 211 3.62 -10.90 16.84
C MET A 211 2.55 -10.72 17.93
N LYS A 212 1.36 -11.30 17.76
CA LYS A 212 0.18 -11.06 18.63
C LYS A 212 -0.14 -9.56 18.77
N ASN A 213 0.23 -8.77 17.76
CA ASN A 213 -0.01 -7.35 17.68
C ASN A 213 -0.32 -6.95 16.24
N PHE A 214 -1.60 -6.75 15.95
CA PHE A 214 -2.03 -6.38 14.60
C PHE A 214 -1.46 -5.03 14.17
N GLY A 215 -1.42 -4.04 15.05
CA GLY A 215 -0.93 -2.70 14.74
C GLY A 215 0.53 -2.71 14.26
N LEU A 216 1.40 -3.46 14.93
CA LEU A 216 2.79 -3.64 14.49
C LEU A 216 2.88 -4.41 13.17
N GLY A 217 2.13 -5.49 13.00
CA GLY A 217 2.10 -6.25 11.74
C GLY A 217 1.65 -5.40 10.57
N TRP A 218 0.63 -4.57 10.78
CA TRP A 218 0.14 -3.60 9.81
C TRP A 218 1.22 -2.57 9.45
N PHE A 219 1.83 -1.89 10.43
CA PHE A 219 2.84 -0.88 10.19
C PHE A 219 4.08 -1.47 9.48
N ILE A 220 4.62 -2.58 9.98
CA ILE A 220 5.81 -3.22 9.41
C ILE A 220 5.55 -3.64 7.96
N THR A 221 4.38 -4.19 7.66
CA THR A 221 4.05 -4.60 6.29
C THR A 221 4.01 -3.41 5.34
N VAL A 222 3.40 -2.30 5.75
CA VAL A 222 3.34 -1.09 4.93
C VAL A 222 4.71 -0.43 4.80
N PHE A 223 5.50 -0.44 5.86
CA PHE A 223 6.89 0.02 5.82
C PHE A 223 7.70 -0.77 4.78
N ILE A 224 7.64 -2.10 4.84
CA ILE A 224 8.27 -3.01 3.87
C ILE A 224 7.81 -2.68 2.44
N TRP A 225 6.50 -2.57 2.23
CA TRP A 225 5.92 -2.22 0.93
C TRP A 225 6.42 -0.87 0.41
N ALA A 226 6.46 0.14 1.25
CA ALA A 226 6.93 1.46 0.86
C ALA A 226 8.41 1.44 0.43
N PHE A 227 9.25 0.74 1.17
CA PHE A 227 10.68 0.61 0.84
C PHE A 227 10.98 -0.27 -0.37
N MET A 228 10.04 -1.08 -0.85
CA MET A 228 10.16 -1.74 -2.16
C MET A 228 10.22 -0.74 -3.33
N HIS A 229 9.78 0.49 -3.13
CA HIS A 229 9.87 1.55 -4.15
C HIS A 229 11.22 2.28 -4.17
N ALA A 230 12.03 2.16 -3.12
CA ALA A 230 13.32 2.85 -3.01
C ALA A 230 14.28 2.56 -4.19
N PRO A 231 14.41 1.31 -4.71
CA PRO A 231 15.28 1.06 -5.85
C PRO A 231 14.88 1.82 -7.11
N LYS A 232 13.57 1.99 -7.35
CA LYS A 232 13.06 2.78 -8.47
C LYS A 232 13.47 4.25 -8.32
N TRP A 233 13.16 4.88 -7.21
CA TRP A 233 13.51 6.29 -6.99
C TRP A 233 15.01 6.53 -6.97
N TYR A 234 15.78 5.60 -6.40
CA TYR A 234 17.24 5.68 -6.49
C TYR A 234 17.73 5.67 -7.95
N SER A 235 17.12 4.85 -8.82
CA SER A 235 17.52 4.81 -10.24
C SER A 235 17.14 6.07 -11.03
N GLU A 236 16.13 6.81 -10.58
CA GLU A 236 15.70 8.06 -11.21
C GLU A 236 16.64 9.23 -10.85
N ASP A 237 17.01 9.38 -9.57
CA ASP A 237 17.74 10.53 -9.08
C ASP A 237 19.20 10.24 -8.66
N LEU A 238 19.59 8.96 -8.59
CA LEU A 238 20.86 8.46 -8.06
C LEU A 238 21.17 9.00 -6.65
N ASN A 239 20.13 9.34 -5.89
CA ASN A 239 20.22 9.92 -4.56
C ASN A 239 19.52 9.02 -3.52
N MET A 240 20.30 8.35 -2.68
CA MET A 240 19.79 7.44 -1.64
C MET A 240 18.91 8.17 -0.61
N THR A 241 19.22 9.41 -0.28
CA THR A 241 18.43 10.19 0.68
C THR A 241 17.05 10.45 0.11
N GLU A 242 16.93 10.90 -1.13
CA GLU A 242 15.65 11.14 -1.79
C GLU A 242 14.85 9.85 -1.98
N ALA A 243 15.51 8.74 -2.30
CA ALA A 243 14.87 7.43 -2.39
C ALA A 243 14.26 6.97 -1.05
N ILE A 244 14.97 7.19 0.06
CA ILE A 244 14.47 6.90 1.42
C ILE A 244 13.31 7.83 1.78
N LEU A 245 13.45 9.14 1.55
CA LEU A 245 12.41 10.12 1.86
C LEU A 245 11.15 9.86 1.03
N GLY A 246 11.29 9.55 -0.26
CA GLY A 246 10.20 9.13 -1.13
C GLY A 246 9.47 7.89 -0.60
N SER A 247 10.23 6.88 -0.12
CA SER A 247 9.65 5.68 0.50
C SER A 247 8.83 6.03 1.76
N ILE A 248 9.36 6.91 2.61
CA ILE A 248 8.64 7.33 3.83
C ILE A 248 7.38 8.11 3.48
N ARG A 249 7.42 8.97 2.46
CA ARG A 249 6.30 9.79 2.00
C ARG A 249 5.06 8.99 1.62
N ILE A 250 5.22 7.79 1.07
CA ILE A 250 4.07 6.94 0.67
C ILE A 250 3.53 6.05 1.80
N ILE A 251 4.19 5.99 2.97
CA ILE A 251 3.70 5.17 4.09
C ILE A 251 2.28 5.58 4.53
N PRO A 252 1.93 6.88 4.73
CA PRO A 252 0.60 7.26 5.19
C PRO A 252 -0.53 6.74 4.29
N ILE A 253 -0.39 6.83 2.96
CA ILE A 253 -1.41 6.32 2.04
C ILE A 253 -1.47 4.78 2.04
N GLY A 254 -0.33 4.12 2.11
CA GLY A 254 -0.27 2.67 2.26
C GLY A 254 -0.94 2.18 3.54
N LEU A 255 -0.76 2.91 4.66
CA LEU A 255 -1.45 2.64 5.92
C LEU A 255 -2.96 2.82 5.78
N MET A 256 -3.44 3.87 5.13
CA MET A 256 -4.87 4.11 4.91
C MET A 256 -5.50 2.99 4.07
N TRP A 257 -4.90 2.58 2.94
CA TRP A 257 -5.40 1.47 2.12
C TRP A 257 -5.44 0.14 2.88
N SER A 258 -4.36 -0.19 3.58
CA SER A 258 -4.31 -1.40 4.42
C SER A 258 -5.29 -1.35 5.59
N TYR A 259 -5.56 -0.16 6.15
CA TYR A 259 -6.58 0.05 7.16
C TYR A 259 -7.99 -0.17 6.62
N LEU A 260 -8.27 0.32 5.40
CA LEU A 260 -9.53 0.06 4.69
C LEU A 260 -9.77 -1.44 4.55
N THR A 261 -8.77 -2.20 4.06
CA THR A 261 -8.82 -3.67 4.00
C THR A 261 -9.11 -4.29 5.36
N HIS A 262 -8.41 -3.85 6.41
CA HIS A 262 -8.59 -4.42 7.75
C HIS A 262 -9.97 -4.17 8.32
N ARG A 263 -10.51 -2.95 8.17
CA ARG A 263 -11.79 -2.56 8.75
C ARG A 263 -12.98 -3.15 8.00
N THR A 264 -12.90 -3.26 6.67
CA THR A 264 -13.96 -3.86 5.85
C THR A 264 -13.86 -5.38 5.77
N LYS A 265 -12.72 -5.98 6.16
CA LYS A 265 -12.40 -7.40 5.95
C LYS A 265 -12.44 -7.78 4.46
N SER A 266 -12.22 -6.80 3.58
CA SER A 266 -12.21 -6.96 2.13
C SER A 266 -11.00 -6.24 1.53
N ILE A 267 -10.33 -6.91 0.61
CA ILE A 267 -9.23 -6.35 -0.18
C ILE A 267 -9.75 -5.45 -1.32
N LEU A 268 -10.96 -5.74 -1.84
CA LEU A 268 -11.47 -5.13 -3.08
C LEU A 268 -11.60 -3.60 -3.02
N PRO A 269 -12.11 -2.99 -1.92
CA PRO A 269 -12.16 -1.52 -1.85
C PRO A 269 -10.78 -0.90 -1.95
N SER A 270 -9.78 -1.47 -1.28
CA SER A 270 -8.40 -0.97 -1.30
C SER A 270 -7.74 -1.16 -2.66
N VAL A 271 -7.97 -2.29 -3.33
CA VAL A 271 -7.51 -2.55 -4.70
C VAL A 271 -8.00 -1.47 -5.66
N ILE A 272 -9.29 -1.13 -5.59
CA ILE A 272 -9.86 -0.14 -6.50
C ILE A 272 -9.39 1.27 -6.15
N VAL A 273 -9.40 1.66 -4.87
CA VAL A 273 -8.94 2.98 -4.43
C VAL A 273 -7.45 3.17 -4.72
N HIS A 274 -6.62 2.15 -4.48
CA HIS A 274 -5.20 2.18 -4.82
C HIS A 274 -4.99 2.25 -6.34
N GLY A 275 -5.61 1.33 -7.07
CA GLY A 275 -5.46 1.24 -8.52
C GLY A 275 -6.01 2.43 -9.30
N THR A 276 -6.85 3.25 -8.68
CA THR A 276 -7.38 4.50 -9.25
C THR A 276 -6.74 5.76 -8.67
N ASN A 277 -5.66 5.64 -7.88
CA ASN A 277 -4.95 6.78 -7.32
C ASN A 277 -4.04 7.47 -8.37
N PHE A 278 -4.59 7.82 -9.52
CA PHE A 278 -3.90 8.41 -10.66
C PHE A 278 -3.44 9.86 -10.39
N TRP A 279 -4.09 10.54 -9.47
CA TRP A 279 -3.75 11.92 -9.08
C TRP A 279 -2.66 12.00 -8.02
N GLY A 280 -2.20 10.86 -7.48
CA GLY A 280 -1.01 10.77 -6.65
C GLY A 280 -0.96 11.77 -5.50
N LEU A 281 -1.93 11.72 -4.58
CA LEU A 281 -1.98 12.60 -3.41
C LEU A 281 -0.67 12.71 -2.62
N GLN A 282 0.18 11.69 -2.73
CA GLN A 282 1.49 11.61 -2.12
C GLN A 282 2.60 12.27 -2.95
N ASN A 283 2.31 12.75 -4.16
CA ASN A 283 3.30 13.36 -5.05
C ASN A 283 3.32 14.88 -4.86
N PHE A 284 4.01 15.35 -3.84
CA PHE A 284 4.21 16.76 -3.54
C PHE A 284 5.68 17.07 -3.30
#